data_c34bd6903bf32be859c7b2f822b409ff
#
_entry.id   c34bd6903bf32be859c7b2f822b409ff
#
_cell.length_a   1.000
_cell.length_b   1.000
_cell.length_c   1.000
_cell.angle_alpha   90.00
_cell.angle_beta   90.00
_cell.angle_gamma   90.00
#
_symmetry.space_group_name_H-M   'P 1'
#
loop_
_entity.id
_entity.type
_entity.pdbx_description
1 polymer ?
#
loop_
_entity_poly.entity_id
_entity_poly.type
_entity_poly.pdbx_seq_one_letter_code
_entity_poly.pdbx_strand_id
1 'polypeptide(L)'
;YVSQGEYGNYTNELQRLVNRVQKRDHGFYRIGKTFLRTKGDAFQTSYNGGGVFSSVLPKAVPTFFGNIGNPDGDGFVEYSNGTLVTDSLLNMKYYFQQNQLAGALSGTSILPASSNKADLADYQKISSDHWATTYKNQYALPMGYAANQQILTLKNKTADPTQYQANWLAALTGNSQDKQLYTAENFDQVTFQNINQQTKITGAVLQKKNLLKPGKITLTFTPTTNDAYYFTFGSTVNPDNATFILNGKTLNQYKTYRNTILVSAADHAKGHQQKLTIQLSKGSLWLDNFTLYRLNTPRFQAAINQLKTQPWHLTTHTSRYFKGTITSKHAGQVLNTSIPYSQGWHATVNGHAVKTYKTIGMFTAVKLPKGNSTVTLAYWPPLLNVGLLISGGTFIILLGGWWFSRRHQ
;
A
#
# COMPACT_ATOMS: atom_id res chain seq x y z
N TYR A 1 -20.12 -16.74 -6.99
CA TYR A 1 -20.24 -17.71 -5.89
C TYR A 1 -18.99 -18.58 -5.85
N VAL A 2 -18.49 -18.87 -4.65
CA VAL A 2 -17.34 -19.75 -4.38
C VAL A 2 -17.88 -20.96 -3.64
N SER A 3 -17.47 -22.18 -4.02
CA SER A 3 -17.90 -23.39 -3.33
C SER A 3 -17.33 -23.41 -1.90
N GLN A 4 -17.98 -24.13 -0.98
CA GLN A 4 -17.52 -24.27 0.41
C GLN A 4 -16.10 -24.87 0.48
N GLY A 5 -15.80 -25.85 -0.38
CA GLY A 5 -14.47 -26.46 -0.47
C GLY A 5 -13.40 -25.50 -0.94
N GLU A 6 -13.66 -24.73 -1.98
CA GLU A 6 -12.74 -23.68 -2.49
C GLU A 6 -12.48 -22.59 -1.44
N TYR A 7 -13.53 -22.18 -0.72
CA TYR A 7 -13.43 -21.22 0.37
C TYR A 7 -12.51 -21.74 1.49
N GLY A 8 -12.74 -22.97 1.93
CA GLY A 8 -11.95 -23.60 2.98
C GLY A 8 -10.49 -23.81 2.59
N ASN A 9 -10.24 -24.33 1.40
CA ASN A 9 -8.88 -24.60 0.90
C ASN A 9 -8.04 -23.32 0.82
N TYR A 10 -8.56 -22.24 0.25
CA TYR A 10 -7.86 -20.95 0.21
C TYR A 10 -7.54 -20.45 1.62
N THR A 11 -8.53 -20.45 2.51
CA THR A 11 -8.38 -19.95 3.88
C THR A 11 -7.33 -20.74 4.65
N ASN A 12 -7.36 -22.07 4.55
CA ASN A 12 -6.42 -22.94 5.23
C ASN A 12 -4.98 -22.73 4.75
N GLU A 13 -4.78 -22.62 3.44
CA GLU A 13 -3.45 -22.36 2.87
C GLU A 13 -2.91 -20.99 3.25
N LEU A 14 -3.74 -19.95 3.16
CA LEU A 14 -3.32 -18.61 3.60
C LEU A 14 -3.00 -18.57 5.09
N GLN A 15 -3.87 -19.20 5.94
CA GLN A 15 -3.63 -19.29 7.38
C GLN A 15 -2.33 -20.05 7.70
N ARG A 16 -2.04 -21.11 6.96
CA ARG A 16 -0.80 -21.89 7.10
C ARG A 16 0.44 -21.01 6.84
N LEU A 17 0.42 -20.19 5.78
CA LEU A 17 1.51 -19.26 5.48
C LEU A 17 1.66 -18.20 6.58
N VAL A 18 0.55 -17.58 7.00
CA VAL A 18 0.52 -16.58 8.08
C VAL A 18 1.09 -17.15 9.37
N ASN A 19 0.62 -18.34 9.80
CA ASN A 19 1.10 -18.99 11.01
C ASN A 19 2.61 -19.28 10.96
N ARG A 20 3.14 -19.65 9.77
CA ARG A 20 4.58 -19.90 9.58
C ARG A 20 5.41 -18.64 9.84
N VAL A 21 4.94 -17.49 9.43
CA VAL A 21 5.59 -16.19 9.67
C VAL A 21 5.44 -15.81 11.14
N GLN A 22 4.22 -15.88 11.70
CA GLN A 22 3.94 -15.51 13.10
C GLN A 22 4.71 -16.33 14.13
N LYS A 23 5.00 -17.60 13.82
CA LYS A 23 5.84 -18.45 14.68
C LYS A 23 7.32 -18.01 14.74
N ARG A 24 7.79 -17.24 13.74
CA ARG A 24 9.19 -16.80 13.64
C ARG A 24 9.39 -15.33 14.01
N ASP A 25 8.36 -14.54 13.91
CA ASP A 25 8.41 -13.09 14.13
C ASP A 25 7.17 -12.67 14.93
N HIS A 26 7.42 -12.24 16.17
CA HIS A 26 6.38 -11.81 17.12
C HIS A 26 6.25 -10.28 17.18
N GLY A 27 7.02 -9.54 16.34
CA GLY A 27 6.94 -8.10 16.25
C GLY A 27 5.71 -7.61 15.47
N PHE A 28 5.53 -6.32 15.42
CA PHE A 28 4.53 -5.72 14.54
C PHE A 28 5.07 -5.62 13.11
N TYR A 29 4.36 -6.17 12.16
CA TYR A 29 4.63 -6.08 10.72
C TYR A 29 3.34 -6.24 9.92
N ARG A 30 3.42 -5.90 8.61
CA ARG A 30 2.37 -6.18 7.64
C ARG A 30 2.83 -7.22 6.62
N ILE A 31 1.87 -7.92 6.05
CA ILE A 31 2.07 -8.92 5.00
C ILE A 31 1.38 -8.44 3.72
N GLY A 32 2.13 -8.36 2.62
CA GLY A 32 1.63 -8.17 1.28
C GLY A 32 1.45 -9.51 0.55
N LYS A 33 0.66 -9.50 -0.52
CA LYS A 33 0.41 -10.69 -1.37
C LYS A 33 0.31 -10.28 -2.83
N THR A 34 0.70 -11.18 -3.75
CA THR A 34 0.49 -11.03 -5.19
C THR A 34 -0.80 -11.69 -5.67
N PHE A 35 -1.60 -12.23 -4.78
CA PHE A 35 -2.86 -12.89 -5.05
C PHE A 35 -3.92 -12.44 -4.04
N LEU A 36 -5.18 -12.60 -4.42
CA LEU A 36 -6.30 -12.05 -3.65
C LEU A 36 -7.54 -12.92 -3.90
N ARG A 37 -8.30 -13.19 -2.85
CA ARG A 37 -9.68 -13.66 -2.98
C ARG A 37 -10.66 -12.56 -2.61
N THR A 38 -10.42 -11.92 -1.48
CA THR A 38 -11.22 -10.77 -1.03
C THR A 38 -10.31 -9.68 -0.44
N LYS A 39 -10.81 -8.45 -0.41
CA LYS A 39 -10.14 -7.35 0.28
C LYS A 39 -10.09 -7.54 1.81
N GLY A 40 -10.87 -8.49 2.34
CA GLY A 40 -10.94 -8.85 3.75
C GLY A 40 -10.05 -10.02 4.18
N ASP A 41 -9.21 -10.58 3.31
CA ASP A 41 -8.37 -11.75 3.61
C ASP A 41 -7.55 -11.58 4.91
N ALA A 42 -7.08 -10.35 5.18
CA ALA A 42 -6.31 -10.04 6.39
C ALA A 42 -7.15 -10.22 7.68
N PHE A 43 -8.42 -9.84 7.65
CA PHE A 43 -9.32 -10.05 8.79
C PHE A 43 -9.63 -11.52 8.98
N GLN A 44 -9.85 -12.25 7.88
CA GLN A 44 -10.22 -13.65 7.93
C GLN A 44 -9.11 -14.54 8.50
N THR A 45 -7.85 -14.24 8.19
CA THR A 45 -6.70 -15.05 8.62
C THR A 45 -5.80 -14.33 9.63
N SER A 46 -6.32 -13.31 10.30
CA SER A 46 -5.73 -12.63 11.47
C SER A 46 -4.28 -12.17 11.28
N TYR A 47 -4.02 -11.42 10.20
CA TYR A 47 -2.74 -10.73 10.00
C TYR A 47 -2.94 -9.25 9.67
N ASN A 48 -1.90 -8.43 9.81
CA ASN A 48 -1.95 -7.04 9.39
C ASN A 48 -1.68 -6.95 7.88
N GLY A 49 -2.67 -6.54 7.11
CA GLY A 49 -2.58 -6.35 5.65
C GLY A 49 -2.65 -4.89 5.23
N GLY A 50 -2.60 -4.64 3.91
CA GLY A 50 -2.77 -3.32 3.31
C GLY A 50 -4.14 -3.11 2.65
N GLY A 51 -4.86 -4.20 2.34
CA GLY A 51 -6.20 -4.14 1.74
C GLY A 51 -7.31 -4.19 2.78
N VAL A 52 -8.43 -3.49 2.50
CA VAL A 52 -9.61 -3.50 3.37
C VAL A 52 -10.87 -3.14 2.58
N PHE A 53 -11.99 -3.74 2.96
CA PHE A 53 -13.34 -3.31 2.58
C PHE A 53 -14.13 -2.96 3.85
N SER A 54 -14.75 -1.77 3.88
CA SER A 54 -15.63 -1.36 4.96
C SER A 54 -16.55 -0.24 4.49
N SER A 55 -17.85 -0.33 4.78
CA SER A 55 -18.83 0.72 4.48
C SER A 55 -18.60 2.01 5.29
N VAL A 56 -17.83 1.92 6.36
CA VAL A 56 -17.48 3.06 7.24
C VAL A 56 -16.00 3.43 7.16
N LEU A 57 -15.36 3.13 6.03
CA LEU A 57 -13.95 3.43 5.82
C LEU A 57 -13.70 4.94 5.84
N PRO A 58 -12.81 5.46 6.71
CA PRO A 58 -12.49 6.89 6.71
C PRO A 58 -11.95 7.35 5.36
N LYS A 59 -12.46 8.45 4.81
CA LYS A 59 -12.08 8.99 3.49
C LYS A 59 -10.55 9.17 3.32
N ALA A 60 -9.83 9.44 4.40
CA ALA A 60 -8.38 9.57 4.38
C ALA A 60 -7.68 8.29 3.88
N VAL A 61 -8.25 7.11 4.13
CA VAL A 61 -7.65 5.82 3.76
C VAL A 61 -7.64 5.63 2.24
N PRO A 62 -8.78 5.60 1.53
CA PRO A 62 -8.75 5.46 0.07
C PRO A 62 -8.00 6.60 -0.61
N THR A 63 -8.15 7.85 -0.14
CA THR A 63 -7.39 8.99 -0.69
C THR A 63 -5.88 8.77 -0.60
N PHE A 64 -5.37 8.31 0.53
CA PHE A 64 -3.93 8.03 0.69
C PHE A 64 -3.47 6.90 -0.24
N PHE A 65 -4.20 5.78 -0.27
CA PHE A 65 -3.82 4.63 -1.10
C PHE A 65 -3.87 4.95 -2.59
N GLY A 66 -4.86 5.72 -3.05
CA GLY A 66 -4.90 6.23 -4.41
C GLY A 66 -3.71 7.13 -4.74
N ASN A 67 -3.35 8.05 -3.84
CA ASN A 67 -2.22 8.95 -4.04
C ASN A 67 -0.86 8.24 -4.13
N ILE A 68 -0.69 7.10 -3.48
CA ILE A 68 0.53 6.30 -3.57
C ILE A 68 0.54 5.29 -4.73
N GLY A 69 -0.47 5.30 -5.60
CA GLY A 69 -0.54 4.50 -6.81
C GLY A 69 -1.21 3.14 -6.66
N ASN A 70 -2.07 2.96 -5.66
CA ASN A 70 -2.86 1.73 -5.48
C ASN A 70 -4.33 1.92 -5.86
N PRO A 71 -5.01 0.85 -6.31
CA PRO A 71 -6.45 0.88 -6.56
C PRO A 71 -7.24 1.18 -5.29
N ASP A 72 -8.23 2.07 -5.40
CA ASP A 72 -9.07 2.51 -4.30
C ASP A 72 -10.51 2.77 -4.73
N GLY A 73 -11.42 2.79 -3.76
CA GLY A 73 -12.83 3.14 -3.93
C GLY A 73 -13.40 3.69 -2.63
N ASP A 74 -14.67 4.11 -2.62
CA ASP A 74 -15.27 4.76 -1.44
C ASP A 74 -15.27 3.86 -0.20
N GLY A 75 -15.51 2.57 -0.37
CA GLY A 75 -15.54 1.59 0.71
C GLY A 75 -14.36 0.61 0.71
N PHE A 76 -13.33 0.83 -0.11
CA PHE A 76 -12.23 -0.12 -0.15
C PHE A 76 -10.89 0.49 -0.55
N VAL A 77 -9.83 -0.24 -0.21
CA VAL A 77 -8.49 -0.11 -0.77
C VAL A 77 -7.94 -1.48 -1.09
N GLU A 78 -7.14 -1.55 -2.16
CA GLU A 78 -6.44 -2.75 -2.56
C GLU A 78 -4.94 -2.46 -2.60
N TYR A 79 -4.16 -3.12 -1.74
CA TYR A 79 -2.70 -2.97 -1.73
C TYR A 79 -2.05 -4.06 -2.59
N SER A 80 -2.18 -3.95 -3.89
CA SER A 80 -1.58 -4.88 -4.87
C SER A 80 -0.45 -4.24 -5.68
N ASN A 81 -0.35 -2.92 -5.67
CA ASN A 81 0.57 -2.11 -6.46
C ASN A 81 1.64 -1.43 -5.58
N GLY A 82 2.04 -2.07 -4.49
CA GLY A 82 3.13 -1.58 -3.66
C GLY A 82 4.45 -1.50 -4.45
N THR A 83 5.22 -0.44 -4.20
CA THR A 83 6.59 -0.27 -4.69
C THR A 83 7.58 -0.56 -3.56
N LEU A 84 8.87 -0.68 -3.85
CA LEU A 84 9.91 -0.77 -2.81
C LEU A 84 9.78 0.34 -1.76
N VAL A 85 9.42 1.55 -2.20
CA VAL A 85 9.25 2.72 -1.32
C VAL A 85 8.06 2.54 -0.39
N THR A 86 6.87 2.28 -0.94
CA THR A 86 5.65 2.15 -0.13
C THR A 86 5.66 0.92 0.75
N ASP A 87 6.21 -0.20 0.28
CA ASP A 87 6.38 -1.41 1.07
C ASP A 87 7.26 -1.16 2.30
N SER A 88 8.34 -0.39 2.10
CA SER A 88 9.24 -0.04 3.20
C SER A 88 8.61 0.90 4.21
N LEU A 89 7.97 1.97 3.75
CA LEU A 89 7.35 3.00 4.60
C LEU A 89 6.10 2.47 5.34
N LEU A 90 5.38 1.51 4.76
CA LEU A 90 4.20 0.89 5.35
C LEU A 90 4.51 -0.37 6.17
N ASN A 91 5.78 -0.71 6.38
CA ASN A 91 6.18 -1.93 7.10
C ASN A 91 5.60 -3.21 6.48
N MET A 92 5.57 -3.32 5.13
CA MET A 92 5.30 -4.57 4.43
C MET A 92 6.55 -5.45 4.51
N LYS A 93 6.70 -6.15 5.65
CA LYS A 93 7.92 -6.89 5.98
C LYS A 93 7.95 -8.26 5.32
N TYR A 94 6.79 -8.85 5.08
CA TYR A 94 6.67 -10.14 4.41
C TYR A 94 5.78 -10.03 3.19
N TYR A 95 6.08 -10.86 2.17
CA TYR A 95 5.30 -10.97 0.95
C TYR A 95 5.04 -12.42 0.60
N PHE A 96 3.81 -12.76 0.22
CA PHE A 96 3.45 -14.06 -0.33
C PHE A 96 3.22 -13.91 -1.84
N GLN A 97 4.00 -14.65 -2.63
CA GLN A 97 3.83 -14.76 -4.06
C GLN A 97 3.28 -16.14 -4.39
N GLN A 98 2.18 -16.17 -5.13
CA GLN A 98 1.62 -17.44 -5.60
C GLN A 98 2.59 -18.11 -6.58
N ASN A 99 2.84 -19.40 -6.37
CA ASN A 99 3.57 -20.22 -7.33
C ASN A 99 2.68 -20.59 -8.50
N GLN A 100 3.21 -20.50 -9.75
CA GLN A 100 2.44 -20.63 -10.99
C GLN A 100 2.01 -22.07 -11.35
N LEU A 101 2.02 -22.99 -10.42
CA LEU A 101 1.48 -24.34 -10.65
C LEU A 101 -0.07 -24.30 -10.63
N ALA A 102 -0.61 -23.57 -11.59
CA ALA A 102 -2.04 -23.31 -11.72
C ALA A 102 -2.91 -24.57 -11.87
N GLY A 103 -2.34 -25.71 -12.24
CA GLY A 103 -3.06 -26.98 -12.31
C GLY A 103 -3.24 -27.72 -10.99
N ALA A 104 -2.48 -27.39 -9.96
CA ALA A 104 -2.52 -28.09 -8.67
C ALA A 104 -3.54 -27.48 -7.67
N LEU A 105 -4.13 -26.36 -7.99
CA LEU A 105 -5.04 -25.60 -7.12
C LEU A 105 -6.49 -25.63 -7.65
N SER A 106 -6.88 -26.66 -8.37
CA SER A 106 -8.30 -26.90 -8.66
C SER A 106 -9.07 -26.92 -7.34
N GLY A 107 -10.01 -26.00 -7.19
CA GLY A 107 -10.79 -25.83 -5.96
C GLY A 107 -10.39 -24.67 -5.07
N THR A 108 -9.45 -23.80 -5.47
CA THR A 108 -9.21 -22.52 -4.79
C THR A 108 -9.53 -21.39 -5.76
N SER A 109 -10.57 -20.60 -5.52
CA SER A 109 -10.84 -19.38 -6.29
C SER A 109 -9.82 -18.31 -5.94
N ILE A 110 -8.60 -18.43 -6.47
CA ILE A 110 -7.56 -17.42 -6.33
C ILE A 110 -7.68 -16.46 -7.50
N LEU A 111 -7.92 -15.19 -7.19
CA LEU A 111 -7.81 -14.12 -8.16
C LEU A 111 -6.34 -13.68 -8.18
N PRO A 112 -5.68 -13.68 -9.35
CA PRO A 112 -4.37 -13.08 -9.48
C PRO A 112 -4.43 -11.64 -8.99
N ALA A 113 -3.38 -11.17 -8.34
CA ALA A 113 -3.27 -9.76 -8.00
C ALA A 113 -3.29 -8.92 -9.27
N SER A 114 -3.81 -7.72 -9.15
CA SER A 114 -3.98 -6.77 -10.25
C SER A 114 -2.66 -6.24 -10.82
N SER A 115 -1.52 -6.69 -10.33
CA SER A 115 -0.22 -6.20 -10.79
C SER A 115 0.87 -7.26 -10.82
N ASN A 116 1.86 -7.04 -11.69
CA ASN A 116 3.15 -7.70 -11.60
C ASN A 116 3.94 -7.14 -10.40
N LYS A 117 4.73 -7.97 -9.74
CA LYS A 117 5.58 -7.58 -8.58
C LYS A 117 7.02 -8.00 -8.84
N ALA A 118 7.63 -7.42 -9.89
CA ALA A 118 9.01 -7.72 -10.30
C ALA A 118 10.02 -7.36 -9.19
N ASP A 119 9.76 -6.31 -8.44
CA ASP A 119 10.59 -5.82 -7.33
C ASP A 119 10.62 -6.74 -6.09
N LEU A 120 9.95 -7.91 -6.12
CA LEU A 120 10.24 -9.01 -5.19
C LEU A 120 11.65 -9.56 -5.36
N ALA A 121 12.32 -9.30 -6.49
CA ALA A 121 13.72 -9.67 -6.70
C ALA A 121 14.67 -9.00 -5.69
N ASP A 122 14.31 -7.84 -5.16
CA ASP A 122 15.01 -7.14 -4.09
C ASP A 122 14.77 -7.74 -2.69
N TYR A 123 13.83 -8.67 -2.54
CA TYR A 123 13.49 -9.24 -1.25
C TYR A 123 14.14 -10.62 -1.05
N GLN A 124 14.47 -10.91 0.18
CA GLN A 124 15.03 -12.21 0.54
C GLN A 124 13.96 -13.32 0.47
N LYS A 125 14.13 -14.29 -0.40
CA LYS A 125 13.33 -15.53 -0.38
C LYS A 125 13.65 -16.31 0.89
N ILE A 126 12.63 -16.57 1.72
CA ILE A 126 12.81 -17.29 3.00
C ILE A 126 12.19 -18.69 3.01
N SER A 127 11.19 -18.94 2.17
CA SER A 127 10.63 -20.27 1.97
C SER A 127 9.82 -20.36 0.68
N SER A 128 9.65 -21.55 0.16
CA SER A 128 8.79 -21.83 -0.99
C SER A 128 8.18 -23.22 -0.81
N ASP A 129 6.92 -23.37 -1.18
CA ASP A 129 6.23 -24.66 -1.24
C ASP A 129 5.34 -24.75 -2.50
N HIS A 130 4.46 -25.74 -2.59
CA HIS A 130 3.58 -25.96 -3.74
C HIS A 130 2.63 -24.78 -4.00
N TRP A 131 2.25 -24.04 -2.96
CA TRP A 131 1.23 -23.00 -3.06
C TRP A 131 1.81 -21.57 -3.21
N ALA A 132 2.86 -21.26 -2.41
CA ALA A 132 3.42 -19.91 -2.42
C ALA A 132 4.90 -19.86 -2.05
N THR A 133 5.56 -18.82 -2.51
CA THR A 133 6.87 -18.39 -2.07
C THR A 133 6.73 -17.22 -1.09
N THR A 134 7.43 -17.28 0.04
CA THR A 134 7.46 -16.23 1.06
C THR A 134 8.76 -15.47 0.93
N TYR A 135 8.64 -14.15 0.86
CA TYR A 135 9.76 -13.21 0.84
C TYR A 135 9.77 -12.35 2.08
N LYS A 136 10.96 -11.88 2.46
CA LYS A 136 11.19 -10.91 3.52
C LYS A 136 11.78 -9.64 2.93
N ASN A 137 11.10 -8.53 3.13
CA ASN A 137 11.58 -7.20 2.75
C ASN A 137 12.57 -6.69 3.80
N GLN A 138 13.86 -6.68 3.45
CA GLN A 138 14.90 -6.13 4.32
C GLN A 138 14.85 -4.62 4.47
N TYR A 139 14.10 -3.92 3.63
CA TYR A 139 13.95 -2.46 3.67
C TYR A 139 12.77 -2.01 4.55
N ALA A 140 11.90 -2.92 4.98
CA ALA A 140 10.74 -2.59 5.80
C ALA A 140 11.15 -1.79 7.05
N LEU A 141 10.57 -0.61 7.22
CA LEU A 141 10.73 0.21 8.42
C LEU A 141 9.88 -0.36 9.56
N PRO A 142 10.23 -0.13 10.83
CA PRO A 142 9.37 -0.49 11.94
C PRO A 142 8.08 0.32 11.92
N MET A 143 7.09 -0.04 12.76
CA MET A 143 5.81 0.66 12.87
C MET A 143 5.95 2.17 13.11
N GLY A 144 7.00 2.57 13.82
CA GLY A 144 7.35 3.96 14.07
C GLY A 144 8.86 4.15 14.08
N TYR A 145 9.28 5.34 13.72
CA TYR A 145 10.70 5.76 13.67
C TYR A 145 10.80 7.26 13.80
N ALA A 146 11.98 7.75 14.21
CA ALA A 146 12.23 9.19 14.24
C ALA A 146 12.44 9.72 12.82
N ALA A 147 11.69 10.77 12.49
CA ALA A 147 11.71 11.42 11.19
C ALA A 147 11.91 12.93 11.32
N ASN A 148 12.21 13.59 10.21
CA ASN A 148 12.32 15.04 10.18
C ASN A 148 10.96 15.70 10.37
N GLN A 149 10.89 16.82 11.09
CA GLN A 149 9.65 17.56 11.34
C GLN A 149 8.98 18.13 10.08
N GLN A 150 9.68 18.20 8.94
CA GLN A 150 9.09 18.63 7.67
C GLN A 150 7.87 17.80 7.27
N ILE A 151 7.78 16.55 7.75
CA ILE A 151 6.61 15.69 7.50
C ILE A 151 5.33 16.26 8.10
N LEU A 152 5.39 17.07 9.16
CA LEU A 152 4.23 17.69 9.80
C LEU A 152 3.57 18.78 8.93
N THR A 153 4.35 19.41 8.06
CA THR A 153 3.93 20.55 7.22
C THR A 153 3.81 20.18 5.74
N LEU A 154 4.14 18.94 5.38
CA LEU A 154 4.10 18.49 4.00
C LEU A 154 2.68 18.58 3.42
N LYS A 155 2.52 19.46 2.43
CA LYS A 155 1.31 19.57 1.60
C LYS A 155 1.54 18.83 0.28
N ASN A 156 1.36 17.51 0.29
CA ASN A 156 1.59 16.68 -0.88
C ASN A 156 0.33 16.62 -1.76
N LYS A 157 0.22 17.52 -2.73
CA LYS A 157 -0.97 17.72 -3.58
C LYS A 157 -0.81 17.20 -5.01
N THR A 158 0.29 16.50 -5.32
CA THR A 158 0.51 15.95 -6.65
C THR A 158 -0.42 14.78 -6.93
N ALA A 159 -0.89 14.66 -8.18
CA ALA A 159 -1.63 13.52 -8.69
C ALA A 159 -0.70 12.42 -9.25
N ASP A 160 0.60 12.69 -9.36
CA ASP A 160 1.61 11.72 -9.77
C ASP A 160 2.07 10.89 -8.55
N PRO A 161 1.81 9.57 -8.52
CA PRO A 161 2.17 8.74 -7.40
C PRO A 161 3.68 8.59 -7.18
N THR A 162 4.50 8.71 -8.23
CA THR A 162 5.97 8.68 -8.09
C THR A 162 6.46 9.92 -7.37
N GLN A 163 5.98 11.09 -7.77
CA GLN A 163 6.30 12.35 -7.10
C GLN A 163 5.72 12.39 -5.68
N TYR A 164 4.53 11.80 -5.47
CA TYR A 164 3.93 11.71 -4.14
C TYR A 164 4.80 10.91 -3.18
N GLN A 165 5.29 9.75 -3.60
CA GLN A 165 6.19 8.90 -2.83
C GLN A 165 7.54 9.57 -2.57
N ALA A 166 8.11 10.24 -3.59
CA ALA A 166 9.37 10.97 -3.48
C ALA A 166 9.28 12.14 -2.49
N ASN A 167 8.22 12.94 -2.56
CA ASN A 167 7.98 14.04 -1.62
C ASN A 167 7.79 13.52 -0.18
N TRP A 168 7.10 12.39 -0.03
CA TRP A 168 6.91 11.76 1.28
C TRP A 168 8.24 11.34 1.90
N LEU A 169 9.08 10.60 1.13
CA LEU A 169 10.38 10.15 1.59
C LEU A 169 11.30 11.33 1.93
N ALA A 170 11.36 12.36 1.07
CA ALA A 170 12.16 13.56 1.30
C ALA A 170 11.76 14.32 2.57
N ALA A 171 10.46 14.40 2.86
CA ALA A 171 9.98 15.04 4.09
C ALA A 171 10.31 14.23 5.34
N LEU A 172 10.35 12.89 5.25
CA LEU A 172 10.73 12.03 6.36
C LEU A 172 12.23 12.10 6.68
N THR A 173 13.08 12.12 5.65
CA THR A 173 14.54 12.19 5.81
C THR A 173 15.04 13.63 6.08
N GLY A 174 14.29 14.63 5.63
CA GLY A 174 14.73 16.03 5.60
C GLY A 174 15.71 16.34 4.45
N ASN A 175 15.94 15.40 3.54
CA ASN A 175 16.84 15.54 2.39
C ASN A 175 16.03 15.88 1.12
N SER A 176 16.18 17.11 0.61
CA SER A 176 15.49 17.55 -0.60
C SER A 176 15.87 16.76 -1.87
N GLN A 177 17.05 16.16 -1.89
CA GLN A 177 17.49 15.32 -3.01
C GLN A 177 16.65 14.06 -3.19
N ASP A 178 15.98 13.59 -2.13
CA ASP A 178 15.09 12.43 -2.20
C ASP A 178 13.82 12.70 -3.01
N LYS A 179 13.55 13.96 -3.39
CA LYS A 179 12.51 14.29 -4.38
C LYS A 179 12.85 13.81 -5.79
N GLN A 180 14.12 13.53 -6.08
CA GLN A 180 14.59 12.96 -7.35
C GLN A 180 14.72 11.44 -7.26
N LEU A 181 13.74 10.80 -6.62
CA LEU A 181 13.75 9.36 -6.38
C LEU A 181 13.42 8.55 -7.63
N TYR A 182 12.57 9.09 -8.50
CA TYR A 182 12.15 8.47 -9.75
C TYR A 182 12.61 9.29 -10.95
N THR A 183 13.05 8.60 -12.01
CA THR A 183 13.42 9.19 -13.30
C THR A 183 12.52 8.60 -14.38
N ALA A 184 11.89 9.46 -15.18
CA ALA A 184 11.15 9.01 -16.36
C ALA A 184 12.14 8.47 -17.41
N GLU A 185 11.80 7.33 -17.99
CA GLU A 185 12.61 6.64 -19.00
C GLU A 185 11.86 6.57 -20.32
N ASN A 186 12.59 6.49 -21.42
CA ASN A 186 12.06 6.34 -22.76
C ASN A 186 11.90 4.85 -23.12
N PHE A 187 11.00 4.58 -24.09
CA PHE A 187 10.95 3.29 -24.75
C PHE A 187 11.98 3.24 -25.89
N ASP A 188 12.65 2.09 -26.08
CA ASP A 188 13.59 1.88 -27.16
C ASP A 188 12.88 1.87 -28.51
N GLN A 189 11.68 1.25 -28.54
CA GLN A 189 10.89 1.11 -29.75
C GLN A 189 9.38 1.11 -29.41
N VAL A 190 8.59 1.72 -30.29
CA VAL A 190 7.13 1.69 -30.27
C VAL A 190 6.62 1.28 -31.65
N THR A 191 5.84 0.20 -31.72
CA THR A 191 5.24 -0.28 -32.97
C THR A 191 3.74 -0.33 -32.89
N PHE A 192 3.07 0.01 -34.01
CA PHE A 192 1.62 0.09 -34.11
C PHE A 192 1.11 -0.91 -35.16
N GLN A 193 0.17 -1.75 -34.77
CA GLN A 193 -0.54 -2.66 -35.65
C GLN A 193 -2.04 -2.34 -35.62
N ASN A 194 -2.60 -1.97 -36.77
CA ASN A 194 -4.00 -1.54 -36.92
C ASN A 194 -4.39 -0.39 -35.97
N ILE A 195 -3.46 0.48 -35.64
CA ILE A 195 -3.66 1.68 -34.81
C ILE A 195 -3.05 2.87 -35.52
N ASN A 196 -3.67 4.05 -35.42
CA ASN A 196 -3.11 5.30 -35.91
C ASN A 196 -1.78 5.58 -35.21
N GLN A 197 -0.74 5.85 -36.01
CA GLN A 197 0.57 6.13 -35.49
C GLN A 197 0.57 7.41 -34.66
N GLN A 198 1.27 7.40 -33.55
CA GLN A 198 1.42 8.53 -32.63
C GLN A 198 2.91 8.84 -32.47
N THR A 199 3.23 10.13 -32.41
CA THR A 199 4.60 10.60 -32.10
C THR A 199 4.89 10.61 -30.62
N LYS A 200 3.86 10.67 -29.78
CA LYS A 200 3.94 10.65 -28.31
C LYS A 200 2.89 9.69 -27.75
N ILE A 201 3.30 8.80 -26.85
CA ILE A 201 2.42 7.78 -26.29
C ILE A 201 1.64 8.29 -25.09
N THR A 202 2.31 8.98 -24.16
CA THR A 202 1.66 9.55 -22.96
C THR A 202 0.62 10.61 -23.37
N GLY A 203 -0.60 10.45 -22.91
CA GLY A 203 -1.73 11.32 -23.22
C GLY A 203 -2.32 11.11 -24.63
N ALA A 204 -1.84 10.12 -25.39
CA ALA A 204 -2.35 9.83 -26.72
C ALA A 204 -3.69 9.11 -26.68
N VAL A 205 -4.57 9.42 -27.63
CA VAL A 205 -5.75 8.63 -27.94
C VAL A 205 -5.38 7.64 -29.05
N LEU A 206 -5.31 6.37 -28.66
CA LEU A 206 -5.00 5.27 -29.55
C LEU A 206 -6.30 4.80 -30.21
N GLN A 207 -6.38 4.84 -31.54
CA GLN A 207 -7.60 4.51 -32.29
C GLN A 207 -7.31 3.44 -33.34
N LYS A 208 -8.15 2.40 -33.40
CA LYS A 208 -8.07 1.37 -34.46
C LYS A 208 -8.36 2.01 -35.82
N LYS A 209 -7.54 1.66 -36.83
CA LYS A 209 -7.79 2.01 -38.24
C LYS A 209 -8.97 1.22 -38.81
N ASN A 210 -9.08 -0.06 -38.45
CA ASN A 210 -10.17 -0.96 -38.81
C ASN A 210 -10.72 -1.58 -37.51
N LEU A 211 -11.99 -1.30 -37.22
CA LEU A 211 -12.66 -1.75 -35.99
C LEU A 211 -12.82 -3.29 -35.91
N LEU A 212 -12.88 -3.97 -37.06
CA LEU A 212 -13.06 -5.44 -37.14
C LEU A 212 -11.76 -6.20 -36.90
N LYS A 213 -10.60 -5.53 -36.95
CA LYS A 213 -9.29 -6.15 -36.75
C LYS A 213 -8.74 -5.83 -35.37
N PRO A 214 -7.96 -6.73 -34.74
CA PRO A 214 -7.24 -6.43 -33.50
C PRO A 214 -6.33 -5.21 -33.66
N GLY A 215 -6.36 -4.30 -32.70
CA GLY A 215 -5.43 -3.17 -32.61
C GLY A 215 -4.39 -3.45 -31.52
N LYS A 216 -3.10 -3.31 -31.83
CA LYS A 216 -2.00 -3.58 -30.88
C LYS A 216 -0.97 -2.47 -30.94
N ILE A 217 -0.39 -2.15 -29.77
CA ILE A 217 0.83 -1.37 -29.62
C ILE A 217 1.82 -2.24 -28.88
N THR A 218 3.04 -2.28 -29.39
CA THR A 218 4.16 -2.94 -28.70
C THR A 218 5.20 -1.89 -28.34
N LEU A 219 5.55 -1.84 -27.07
CA LEU A 219 6.59 -0.98 -26.52
C LEU A 219 7.70 -1.87 -25.96
N THR A 220 8.95 -1.56 -26.32
CA THR A 220 10.10 -2.23 -25.74
C THR A 220 10.98 -1.24 -25.00
N PHE A 221 11.61 -1.70 -23.94
CA PHE A 221 12.64 -0.96 -23.22
C PHE A 221 13.67 -1.94 -22.66
N THR A 222 14.91 -1.49 -22.59
CA THR A 222 16.02 -2.30 -22.05
C THR A 222 16.56 -1.57 -20.81
N PRO A 223 16.32 -2.11 -19.61
CA PRO A 223 16.87 -1.53 -18.37
C PRO A 223 18.39 -1.32 -18.47
N THR A 224 18.84 -0.10 -18.19
CA THR A 224 20.28 0.24 -18.19
C THR A 224 20.95 -0.07 -16.85
N THR A 225 20.15 -0.28 -15.80
CA THR A 225 20.57 -0.59 -14.44
C THR A 225 19.78 -1.79 -13.90
N ASN A 226 20.20 -2.31 -12.75
CA ASN A 226 19.44 -3.31 -11.98
C ASN A 226 18.39 -2.67 -11.04
N ASP A 227 18.07 -1.40 -11.23
CA ASP A 227 17.03 -0.72 -10.47
C ASP A 227 15.63 -1.26 -10.78
N ALA A 228 14.69 -1.01 -9.90
CA ALA A 228 13.27 -1.32 -10.13
C ALA A 228 12.65 -0.31 -11.11
N TYR A 229 11.88 -0.80 -12.06
CA TYR A 229 11.14 -0.01 -13.06
C TYR A 229 9.63 -0.17 -12.84
N TYR A 230 8.89 0.91 -13.05
CA TYR A 230 7.43 0.96 -12.84
C TYR A 230 6.75 1.68 -14.00
N PHE A 231 5.59 1.17 -14.42
CA PHE A 231 4.67 1.93 -15.26
C PHE A 231 3.70 2.72 -14.41
N THR A 232 3.35 3.92 -14.85
CA THR A 232 2.12 4.58 -14.43
C THR A 232 1.02 4.29 -15.43
N PHE A 233 -0.22 4.13 -14.92
CA PHE A 233 -1.44 4.07 -15.74
C PHE A 233 -2.44 5.04 -15.15
N GLY A 234 -2.87 6.01 -15.94
CA GLY A 234 -3.85 7.00 -15.54
C GLY A 234 -5.23 6.39 -15.29
N SER A 235 -6.11 7.15 -14.66
CA SER A 235 -7.45 6.71 -14.25
C SER A 235 -8.38 6.35 -15.42
N THR A 236 -8.07 6.78 -16.63
CA THR A 236 -8.83 6.46 -17.85
C THR A 236 -8.43 5.13 -18.50
N VAL A 237 -7.31 4.55 -18.06
CA VAL A 237 -6.81 3.26 -18.55
C VAL A 237 -7.62 2.14 -17.92
N ASN A 238 -8.72 1.77 -18.60
CA ASN A 238 -9.64 0.74 -18.12
C ASN A 238 -9.29 -0.62 -18.73
N PRO A 239 -9.16 -1.70 -17.95
CA PRO A 239 -8.91 -3.06 -18.43
C PRO A 239 -10.01 -3.58 -19.37
N ASP A 240 -11.24 -3.04 -19.29
CA ASP A 240 -12.31 -3.37 -20.24
C ASP A 240 -12.05 -2.79 -21.65
N ASN A 241 -11.16 -1.79 -21.76
CA ASN A 241 -10.81 -1.15 -23.03
C ASN A 241 -9.55 -1.74 -23.67
N ALA A 242 -8.65 -2.33 -22.89
CA ALA A 242 -7.41 -2.90 -23.37
C ALA A 242 -6.88 -3.99 -22.43
N THR A 243 -6.16 -4.95 -23.02
CA THR A 243 -5.37 -5.95 -22.29
C THR A 243 -3.90 -5.56 -22.35
N PHE A 244 -3.24 -5.60 -21.21
CA PHE A 244 -1.81 -5.30 -21.07
C PHE A 244 -1.05 -6.60 -20.85
N ILE A 245 -0.03 -6.85 -21.68
CA ILE A 245 0.75 -8.10 -21.67
C ILE A 245 2.22 -7.72 -21.54
N LEU A 246 2.82 -8.04 -20.41
CA LEU A 246 4.23 -7.80 -20.11
C LEU A 246 5.00 -9.11 -20.23
N ASN A 247 5.97 -9.18 -21.16
CA ASN A 247 6.80 -10.37 -21.42
C ASN A 247 5.96 -11.65 -21.60
N GLY A 248 4.86 -11.55 -22.35
CA GLY A 248 3.95 -12.66 -22.63
C GLY A 248 2.93 -13.00 -21.50
N LYS A 249 3.01 -12.32 -20.35
CA LYS A 249 2.07 -12.51 -19.24
C LYS A 249 1.07 -11.37 -19.18
N THR A 250 -0.21 -11.68 -19.11
CA THR A 250 -1.26 -10.67 -18.92
C THR A 250 -1.11 -10.03 -17.56
N LEU A 251 -1.08 -8.70 -17.54
CA LEU A 251 -1.16 -7.92 -16.31
C LEU A 251 -2.63 -7.88 -15.88
N ASN A 252 -2.91 -8.47 -14.73
CA ASN A 252 -4.23 -8.36 -14.15
C ASN A 252 -4.41 -6.99 -13.51
N GLN A 253 -5.45 -6.29 -13.89
CA GLN A 253 -5.72 -4.94 -13.45
C GLN A 253 -7.06 -4.87 -12.74
N TYR A 254 -7.12 -4.03 -11.70
CA TYR A 254 -8.37 -3.74 -11.00
C TYR A 254 -9.28 -2.89 -11.89
N LYS A 255 -10.59 -3.19 -11.91
CA LYS A 255 -11.55 -2.53 -12.81
C LYS A 255 -11.90 -1.09 -12.47
N THR A 256 -11.63 -0.65 -11.25
CA THR A 256 -12.00 0.68 -10.77
C THR A 256 -10.78 1.48 -10.39
N TYR A 257 -10.31 2.31 -11.33
CA TYR A 257 -9.27 3.29 -11.08
C TYR A 257 -9.89 4.68 -10.97
N ARG A 258 -9.58 5.36 -9.87
CA ARG A 258 -9.92 6.79 -9.69
C ARG A 258 -8.67 7.66 -9.79
N ASN A 259 -7.51 7.07 -9.60
CA ASN A 259 -6.21 7.71 -9.58
C ASN A 259 -5.25 7.00 -10.53
N THR A 260 -4.12 7.65 -10.81
CA THR A 260 -3.01 7.00 -11.50
C THR A 260 -2.44 5.91 -10.62
N ILE A 261 -2.33 4.68 -11.15
CA ILE A 261 -1.72 3.54 -10.46
C ILE A 261 -0.29 3.31 -10.91
N LEU A 262 0.50 2.67 -10.04
CA LEU A 262 1.83 2.17 -10.35
C LEU A 262 1.78 0.65 -10.55
N VAL A 263 2.49 0.17 -11.57
CA VAL A 263 2.62 -1.26 -11.87
C VAL A 263 4.09 -1.59 -12.02
N SER A 264 4.60 -2.56 -11.25
CA SER A 264 5.98 -3.00 -11.36
C SER A 264 6.27 -3.59 -12.75
N ALA A 265 7.27 -3.07 -13.44
CA ALA A 265 7.60 -3.42 -14.82
C ALA A 265 8.78 -4.40 -14.90
N ALA A 266 9.88 -4.08 -14.24
CA ALA A 266 11.10 -4.87 -14.24
C ALA A 266 11.92 -4.58 -12.98
N ASP A 267 12.79 -5.52 -12.61
CA ASP A 267 13.79 -5.36 -11.58
C ASP A 267 14.91 -6.39 -11.82
N HIS A 268 16.17 -6.04 -11.47
CA HIS A 268 17.36 -6.86 -11.75
C HIS A 268 17.46 -7.33 -13.23
N ALA A 269 16.98 -6.49 -14.16
CA ALA A 269 16.83 -6.83 -15.57
C ALA A 269 17.78 -6.04 -16.49
N LYS A 270 18.91 -5.55 -15.98
CA LYS A 270 19.90 -4.81 -16.76
C LYS A 270 20.29 -5.56 -18.05
N GLY A 271 20.17 -4.89 -19.19
CA GLY A 271 20.52 -5.44 -20.50
C GLY A 271 19.50 -6.43 -21.07
N HIS A 272 18.43 -6.78 -20.33
CA HIS A 272 17.39 -7.68 -20.80
C HIS A 272 16.18 -6.89 -21.29
N GLN A 273 15.91 -6.95 -22.60
CA GLN A 273 14.78 -6.26 -23.19
C GLN A 273 13.46 -6.71 -22.57
N GLN A 274 12.64 -5.74 -22.19
CA GLN A 274 11.28 -5.92 -21.71
C GLN A 274 10.29 -5.51 -22.81
N LYS A 275 9.17 -6.23 -22.91
CA LYS A 275 8.17 -6.02 -23.94
C LYS A 275 6.78 -5.86 -23.32
N LEU A 276 6.20 -4.68 -23.44
CA LEU A 276 4.80 -4.42 -23.12
C LEU A 276 3.96 -4.40 -24.40
N THR A 277 2.94 -5.23 -24.48
CA THR A 277 1.95 -5.21 -25.54
C THR A 277 0.63 -4.70 -24.98
N ILE A 278 0.07 -3.67 -25.58
CA ILE A 278 -1.28 -3.13 -25.28
C ILE A 278 -2.19 -3.54 -26.41
N GLN A 279 -3.15 -4.40 -26.13
CA GLN A 279 -4.12 -4.88 -27.10
C GLN A 279 -5.48 -4.23 -26.83
N LEU A 280 -5.99 -3.43 -27.78
CA LEU A 280 -7.27 -2.74 -27.64
C LEU A 280 -8.44 -3.72 -27.77
N SER A 281 -9.29 -3.79 -26.75
CA SER A 281 -10.57 -4.52 -26.77
C SER A 281 -11.64 -3.68 -27.46
N LYS A 282 -11.62 -2.35 -27.29
CA LYS A 282 -12.53 -1.38 -27.94
C LYS A 282 -11.86 -0.65 -29.10
N GLY A 283 -12.60 0.21 -29.79
CA GLY A 283 -12.13 0.99 -30.93
C GLY A 283 -11.03 2.00 -30.58
N SER A 284 -11.03 2.48 -29.35
CA SER A 284 -10.05 3.47 -28.87
C SER A 284 -9.67 3.27 -27.41
N LEU A 285 -8.52 3.84 -27.04
CA LEU A 285 -8.01 3.91 -25.67
C LEU A 285 -7.27 5.24 -25.50
N TRP A 286 -7.60 5.99 -24.46
CA TRP A 286 -6.77 7.12 -24.04
C TRP A 286 -5.73 6.66 -23.03
N LEU A 287 -4.44 6.78 -23.39
CA LEU A 287 -3.29 6.48 -22.51
C LEU A 287 -2.96 7.70 -21.65
N ASP A 288 -3.84 8.01 -20.71
CA ASP A 288 -3.62 9.06 -19.73
C ASP A 288 -2.51 8.66 -18.76
N ASN A 289 -1.58 9.60 -18.46
CA ASN A 289 -0.49 9.45 -17.48
C ASN A 289 0.33 8.13 -17.61
N PHE A 290 0.50 7.65 -18.85
CA PHE A 290 1.29 6.45 -19.10
C PHE A 290 2.77 6.80 -19.27
N THR A 291 3.60 6.41 -18.32
CA THR A 291 5.04 6.70 -18.31
C THR A 291 5.80 5.51 -17.67
N LEU A 292 6.99 5.24 -18.18
CA LEU A 292 7.94 4.32 -17.57
C LEU A 292 8.85 5.12 -16.63
N TYR A 293 8.96 4.66 -15.39
CA TYR A 293 9.84 5.26 -14.38
C TYR A 293 10.87 4.25 -13.88
N ARG A 294 12.09 4.72 -13.65
CA ARG A 294 13.13 4.01 -12.93
C ARG A 294 13.28 4.57 -11.52
N LEU A 295 13.28 3.72 -10.53
CA LEU A 295 13.62 4.06 -9.15
C LEU A 295 15.14 4.20 -9.01
N ASN A 296 15.62 5.24 -8.38
CA ASN A 296 17.02 5.36 -7.98
C ASN A 296 17.25 4.50 -6.70
N THR A 297 17.54 3.23 -6.90
CA THR A 297 17.70 2.25 -5.81
C THR A 297 18.77 2.65 -4.79
N PRO A 298 19.96 3.14 -5.16
CA PRO A 298 20.94 3.61 -4.16
C PRO A 298 20.42 4.75 -3.28
N ARG A 299 19.69 5.71 -3.86
CA ARG A 299 19.08 6.82 -3.11
C ARG A 299 17.99 6.32 -2.17
N PHE A 300 17.12 5.45 -2.67
CA PHE A 300 16.10 4.78 -1.87
C PHE A 300 16.73 4.06 -0.66
N GLN A 301 17.73 3.23 -0.88
CA GLN A 301 18.41 2.47 0.17
C GLN A 301 19.07 3.39 1.20
N ALA A 302 19.74 4.46 0.77
CA ALA A 302 20.34 5.44 1.67
C ALA A 302 19.29 6.11 2.58
N ALA A 303 18.16 6.54 2.01
CA ALA A 303 17.05 7.16 2.73
C ALA A 303 16.43 6.19 3.76
N ILE A 304 16.14 4.96 3.35
CA ILE A 304 15.57 3.93 4.25
C ILE A 304 16.56 3.57 5.37
N ASN A 305 17.85 3.41 5.04
CA ASN A 305 18.88 3.12 6.05
C ASN A 305 18.99 4.25 7.06
N GLN A 306 18.92 5.52 6.64
CA GLN A 306 18.86 6.67 7.55
C GLN A 306 17.69 6.56 8.54
N LEU A 307 16.47 6.28 8.05
CA LEU A 307 15.27 6.17 8.89
C LEU A 307 15.32 4.97 9.83
N LYS A 308 15.95 3.86 9.41
CA LYS A 308 16.15 2.66 10.26
C LYS A 308 17.05 2.86 11.47
N THR A 309 17.87 3.90 11.48
CA THR A 309 18.82 4.13 12.60
C THR A 309 18.15 4.58 13.89
N GLN A 310 16.89 4.96 13.87
CA GLN A 310 16.14 5.50 15.01
C GLN A 310 14.74 4.88 15.10
N PRO A 311 14.65 3.54 15.30
CA PRO A 311 13.38 2.85 15.37
C PRO A 311 12.64 3.12 16.67
N TRP A 312 11.32 3.07 16.65
CA TRP A 312 10.50 2.97 17.84
C TRP A 312 10.43 1.50 18.27
N HIS A 313 11.13 1.16 19.33
CA HIS A 313 11.16 -0.18 19.91
C HIS A 313 9.90 -0.40 20.75
N LEU A 314 8.91 -1.08 20.14
CA LEU A 314 7.67 -1.43 20.84
C LEU A 314 7.94 -2.45 21.93
N THR A 315 7.52 -2.14 23.16
CA THR A 315 7.51 -3.06 24.31
C THR A 315 6.13 -3.69 24.51
N THR A 316 5.08 -2.98 24.09
CA THR A 316 3.69 -3.45 24.15
C THR A 316 2.92 -2.93 22.96
N HIS A 317 2.12 -3.80 22.31
CA HIS A 317 1.20 -3.38 21.26
C HIS A 317 -0.08 -4.20 21.27
N THR A 318 -1.19 -3.49 21.10
CA THR A 318 -2.53 -4.05 20.88
C THR A 318 -3.21 -3.24 19.77
N SER A 319 -4.47 -3.54 19.45
CA SER A 319 -5.24 -2.73 18.50
C SER A 319 -5.50 -1.29 18.98
N ARG A 320 -5.40 -1.02 20.29
CA ARG A 320 -5.75 0.28 20.90
C ARG A 320 -4.64 0.87 21.78
N TYR A 321 -3.52 0.20 21.94
CA TYR A 321 -2.45 0.64 22.83
C TYR A 321 -1.08 0.25 22.29
N PHE A 322 -0.19 1.25 22.21
CA PHE A 322 1.20 1.06 21.80
C PHE A 322 2.09 1.77 22.79
N LYS A 323 3.12 1.09 23.27
CA LYS A 323 4.15 1.66 24.14
C LYS A 323 5.52 1.19 23.66
N GLY A 324 6.49 2.09 23.70
CA GLY A 324 7.85 1.75 23.28
C GLY A 324 8.81 2.89 23.57
N THR A 325 10.10 2.61 23.31
CA THR A 325 11.20 3.56 23.49
C THR A 325 11.76 3.98 22.14
N ILE A 326 12.21 5.21 22.05
CA ILE A 326 12.84 5.77 20.85
C ILE A 326 13.94 6.76 21.25
N THR A 327 15.04 6.76 20.50
CA THR A 327 16.12 7.74 20.66
C THR A 327 16.08 8.75 19.51
N SER A 328 15.82 10.01 19.82
CA SER A 328 15.90 11.12 18.87
C SER A 328 17.31 11.73 18.89
N LYS A 329 18.01 11.75 17.76
CA LYS A 329 19.37 12.29 17.65
C LYS A 329 19.40 13.81 17.64
N HIS A 330 18.34 14.45 17.14
CA HIS A 330 18.26 15.89 16.93
C HIS A 330 17.00 16.47 17.56
N ALA A 331 17.08 17.70 18.05
CA ALA A 331 15.88 18.45 18.43
C ALA A 331 14.97 18.67 17.22
N GLY A 332 13.65 18.66 17.44
CA GLY A 332 12.65 18.86 16.39
C GLY A 332 12.33 17.62 15.54
N GLN A 333 12.90 16.45 15.86
CA GLN A 333 12.42 15.20 15.23
C GLN A 333 11.02 14.83 15.73
N VAL A 334 10.36 13.97 14.98
CA VAL A 334 9.03 13.44 15.32
C VAL A 334 9.07 11.92 15.28
N LEU A 335 8.36 11.26 16.18
CA LEU A 335 7.96 9.88 15.97
C LEU A 335 6.93 9.89 14.86
N ASN A 336 7.28 9.43 13.66
CA ASN A 336 6.35 9.15 12.59
C ASN A 336 5.95 7.68 12.65
N THR A 337 4.65 7.39 12.57
CA THR A 337 4.15 6.02 12.65
C THR A 337 3.37 5.65 11.39
N SER A 338 3.17 4.36 11.15
CA SER A 338 2.21 3.85 10.16
C SER A 338 0.83 3.53 10.77
N ILE A 339 0.51 4.14 11.92
CA ILE A 339 -0.81 4.06 12.57
C ILE A 339 -1.72 5.11 11.93
N PRO A 340 -2.91 4.74 11.40
CA PRO A 340 -3.87 5.70 10.89
C PRO A 340 -4.26 6.73 11.95
N TYR A 341 -4.30 8.00 11.54
CA TYR A 341 -4.67 9.09 12.43
C TYR A 341 -6.16 9.07 12.77
N SER A 342 -6.44 9.25 14.06
CA SER A 342 -7.78 9.54 14.58
C SER A 342 -7.65 10.50 15.74
N GLN A 343 -8.68 11.32 15.96
CA GLN A 343 -8.78 12.19 17.14
C GLN A 343 -8.82 11.41 18.46
N GLY A 344 -9.16 10.12 18.40
CA GLY A 344 -9.17 9.24 19.58
C GLY A 344 -7.77 8.79 20.04
N TRP A 345 -6.70 9.08 19.31
CA TRP A 345 -5.36 8.78 19.79
C TRP A 345 -4.85 9.84 20.76
N HIS A 346 -4.55 9.40 21.97
CA HIS A 346 -3.90 10.17 23.03
C HIS A 346 -2.44 9.72 23.15
N ALA A 347 -1.53 10.67 23.16
CA ALA A 347 -0.10 10.40 23.22
C ALA A 347 0.51 10.90 24.52
N THR A 348 1.47 10.16 25.07
CA THR A 348 2.38 10.65 26.10
C THR A 348 3.82 10.47 25.67
N VAL A 349 4.68 11.41 26.08
CA VAL A 349 6.16 11.31 25.96
C VAL A 349 6.73 11.48 27.35
N ASN A 350 7.44 10.48 27.84
CA ASN A 350 7.99 10.41 29.20
C ASN A 350 6.92 10.68 30.31
N GLY A 351 5.71 10.16 30.08
CA GLY A 351 4.58 10.31 31.00
C GLY A 351 3.77 11.61 30.84
N HIS A 352 4.26 12.59 30.09
CA HIS A 352 3.58 13.87 29.87
C HIS A 352 2.69 13.80 28.63
N ALA A 353 1.44 14.25 28.72
CA ALA A 353 0.53 14.31 27.59
C ALA A 353 1.03 15.27 26.51
N VAL A 354 0.99 14.83 25.27
CA VAL A 354 1.45 15.61 24.11
C VAL A 354 0.45 15.54 22.96
N LYS A 355 0.51 16.54 22.08
CA LYS A 355 -0.37 16.61 20.91
C LYS A 355 0.02 15.56 19.87
N THR A 356 -0.96 14.88 19.30
CA THR A 356 -0.83 14.06 18.09
C THR A 356 -0.99 14.92 16.84
N TYR A 357 -0.27 14.57 15.79
CA TYR A 357 -0.28 15.25 14.49
C TYR A 357 -0.67 14.26 13.41
N LYS A 358 -1.38 14.77 12.40
CA LYS A 358 -1.72 14.01 11.20
C LYS A 358 -0.67 14.28 10.11
N THR A 359 0.07 13.26 9.69
CA THR A 359 1.06 13.36 8.61
C THR A 359 0.52 12.80 7.32
N ILE A 360 0.89 13.42 6.19
CA ILE A 360 0.54 13.00 4.82
C ILE A 360 -0.96 12.70 4.63
N GLY A 361 -1.81 13.32 5.46
CA GLY A 361 -3.25 13.11 5.44
C GLY A 361 -3.73 11.78 6.03
N MET A 362 -2.84 10.91 6.51
CA MET A 362 -3.17 9.52 6.88
C MET A 362 -2.65 9.07 8.23
N PHE A 363 -1.41 9.39 8.63
CA PHE A 363 -0.76 8.73 9.76
C PHE A 363 -0.59 9.62 10.97
N THR A 364 -0.38 8.98 12.12
CA THR A 364 -0.18 9.62 13.42
C THR A 364 1.29 9.89 13.66
N ALA A 365 1.63 11.10 14.10
CA ALA A 365 2.96 11.47 14.55
C ALA A 365 2.93 12.23 15.87
N VAL A 366 4.07 12.22 16.57
CA VAL A 366 4.28 12.88 17.87
C VAL A 366 5.64 13.58 17.86
N LYS A 367 5.72 14.84 18.34
CA LYS A 367 7.01 15.55 18.50
C LYS A 367 7.85 14.89 19.59
N LEU A 368 9.14 14.78 19.34
CA LEU A 368 10.10 14.17 20.26
C LEU A 368 11.08 15.23 20.80
N PRO A 369 11.41 15.20 22.09
CA PRO A 369 12.61 15.88 22.60
C PRO A 369 13.86 15.14 22.09
N LYS A 370 15.01 15.79 22.12
CA LYS A 370 16.30 15.15 21.88
C LYS A 370 16.62 14.13 22.99
N GLY A 371 17.15 12.99 22.60
CA GLY A 371 17.54 11.92 23.54
C GLY A 371 16.51 10.79 23.59
N ASN A 372 16.61 9.99 24.64
CA ASN A 372 15.73 8.83 24.85
C ASN A 372 14.36 9.26 25.34
N SER A 373 13.34 8.67 24.77
CA SER A 373 11.94 8.91 25.14
C SER A 373 11.15 7.61 25.21
N THR A 374 10.30 7.51 26.20
CA THR A 374 9.22 6.50 26.23
C THR A 374 7.96 7.14 25.67
N VAL A 375 7.45 6.59 24.58
CA VAL A 375 6.24 7.09 23.93
C VAL A 375 5.11 6.09 24.09
N THR A 376 3.93 6.59 24.47
CA THR A 376 2.71 5.80 24.54
C THR A 376 1.65 6.42 23.62
N LEU A 377 0.94 5.56 22.88
CA LEU A 377 -0.29 5.91 22.14
C LEU A 377 -1.42 5.05 22.66
N ALA A 378 -2.46 5.66 23.22
CA ALA A 378 -3.66 4.99 23.69
C ALA A 378 -4.88 5.51 22.93
N TYR A 379 -5.72 4.60 22.45
CA TYR A 379 -6.92 4.95 21.70
C TYR A 379 -8.17 4.92 22.57
N TRP A 380 -8.88 6.02 22.58
CA TRP A 380 -10.21 6.15 23.16
C TRP A 380 -11.16 6.72 22.11
N PRO A 381 -12.26 6.04 21.78
CA PRO A 381 -13.16 6.52 20.73
C PRO A 381 -13.68 7.93 21.03
N PRO A 382 -13.64 8.86 20.05
CA PRO A 382 -14.23 10.18 20.21
C PRO A 382 -15.71 10.08 20.60
N LEU A 383 -16.15 10.97 21.49
CA LEU A 383 -17.55 11.05 21.98
C LEU A 383 -18.04 9.84 22.80
N LEU A 384 -17.21 8.82 23.05
CA LEU A 384 -17.64 7.66 23.86
C LEU A 384 -18.12 8.09 25.25
N ASN A 385 -17.41 9.00 25.93
CA ASN A 385 -17.83 9.51 27.24
C ASN A 385 -19.20 10.22 27.19
N VAL A 386 -19.45 11.01 26.13
CA VAL A 386 -20.73 11.69 25.92
C VAL A 386 -21.83 10.65 25.69
N GLY A 387 -21.58 9.65 24.85
CA GLY A 387 -22.54 8.55 24.65
C GLY A 387 -22.84 7.77 25.93
N LEU A 388 -21.82 7.47 26.74
CA LEU A 388 -22.00 6.80 28.03
C LEU A 388 -22.80 7.64 29.02
N LEU A 389 -22.57 8.96 29.10
CA LEU A 389 -23.32 9.87 29.94
C LEU A 389 -24.80 9.95 29.53
N ILE A 390 -25.09 10.06 28.23
CA ILE A 390 -26.47 10.08 27.71
C ILE A 390 -27.17 8.74 28.03
N SER A 391 -26.51 7.61 27.70
CA SER A 391 -27.07 6.28 27.94
C SER A 391 -27.30 6.02 29.43
N GLY A 392 -26.34 6.37 30.27
CA GLY A 392 -26.43 6.23 31.72
C GLY A 392 -27.54 7.13 32.31
N GLY A 393 -27.62 8.38 31.87
CA GLY A 393 -28.67 9.31 32.27
C GLY A 393 -30.10 8.82 31.90
N THR A 394 -30.26 8.34 30.65
CA THR A 394 -31.50 7.75 30.17
C THR A 394 -31.88 6.51 31.00
N PHE A 395 -30.92 5.64 31.30
CA PHE A 395 -31.16 4.45 32.13
C PHE A 395 -31.63 4.82 33.54
N ILE A 396 -31.01 5.81 34.17
CA ILE A 396 -31.42 6.32 35.52
C ILE A 396 -32.82 6.88 35.47
N ILE A 397 -33.19 7.68 34.46
CA ILE A 397 -34.53 8.25 34.28
C ILE A 397 -35.56 7.14 34.11
N LEU A 398 -35.29 6.14 33.30
CA LEU A 398 -36.19 5.00 33.09
C LEU A 398 -36.41 4.18 34.37
N LEU A 399 -35.32 3.91 35.10
CA LEU A 399 -35.43 3.23 36.41
C LEU A 399 -36.22 4.04 37.44
N GLY A 400 -35.98 5.33 37.49
CA GLY A 400 -36.72 6.25 38.38
C GLY A 400 -38.21 6.30 38.02
N GLY A 401 -38.54 6.41 36.73
CA GLY A 401 -39.93 6.38 36.26
C GLY A 401 -40.62 5.05 36.54
N TRP A 402 -39.92 3.93 36.32
CA TRP A 402 -40.44 2.60 36.64
C TRP A 402 -40.68 2.40 38.14
N TRP A 403 -39.75 2.86 39.00
CA TRP A 403 -39.90 2.79 40.46
C TRP A 403 -41.05 3.66 40.97
N PHE A 404 -41.17 4.88 40.40
CA PHE A 404 -42.27 5.79 40.75
C PHE A 404 -43.63 5.22 40.32
N SER A 405 -43.71 4.65 39.10
CA SER A 405 -44.94 3.99 38.62
C SER A 405 -45.38 2.81 39.51
N ARG A 406 -44.43 2.03 40.05
CA ARG A 406 -44.74 0.91 40.96
C ARG A 406 -45.21 1.35 42.35
N ARG A 407 -44.86 2.55 42.80
CA ARG A 407 -45.29 3.08 44.09
C ARG A 407 -46.70 3.68 44.08
N HIS A 408 -47.23 3.95 42.91
CA HIS A 408 -48.54 4.56 42.71
C HIS A 408 -49.56 3.57 42.10
N GLN A 409 -49.25 2.30 42.03
CA GLN A 409 -50.15 1.18 41.91
C GLN A 409 -50.31 0.48 43.26
#